data_214b0dd9fc1fdbe27d21f5200c1df765
#
_entry.id   214b0dd9fc1fdbe27d21f5200c1df765
#
_cell.length_a   1.000
_cell.length_b   1.000
_cell.length_c   1.000
_cell.angle_alpha   90.00
_cell.angle_beta   90.00
_cell.angle_gamma   90.00
#
_symmetry.space_group_name_H-M   'P 1'
#
loop_
_entity.id
_entity.type
_entity.pdbx_description
1 polymer ?
#
loop_
_entity_poly.entity_id
_entity_poly.type
_entity_poly.pdbx_seq_one_letter_code
_entity_poly.pdbx_strand_id
1 'polypeptide(L)'
;IRAQMVGLMAGPAAEQIFTGEAVRLCPAGEFDEVRQAEDLSWLLPARDAFDHAAALTVLTLQRPDVWAAVERVAHELERAGTLTQGLRGLLPAALPDWPPGGAAA
;
A
#
# COMPACT_ATOMS: atom_id res chain seq x y z
N ILE A 1 -10.04 -0.06 9.67
CA ILE A 1 -10.37 0.90 8.59
C ILE A 1 -9.11 1.49 7.98
N ARG A 2 -8.17 1.94 8.80
CA ARG A 2 -6.90 2.50 8.29
C ARG A 2 -6.12 1.49 7.46
N ALA A 3 -6.02 0.26 7.94
CA ALA A 3 -5.35 -0.81 7.21
C ALA A 3 -6.03 -1.09 5.87
N GLN A 4 -7.35 -1.04 5.83
CA GLN A 4 -8.11 -1.23 4.60
C GLN A 4 -7.84 -0.09 3.62
N MET A 5 -7.79 1.15 4.11
CA MET A 5 -7.47 2.31 3.26
C MET A 5 -6.09 2.17 2.63
N VAL A 6 -5.10 1.81 3.44
CA VAL A 6 -3.74 1.60 2.94
C VAL A 6 -3.69 0.46 1.94
N GLY A 7 -4.38 -0.64 2.23
CA GLY A 7 -4.45 -1.77 1.31
C GLY A 7 -5.04 -1.38 -0.05
N LEU A 8 -6.09 -0.57 -0.04
CA LEU A 8 -6.69 -0.08 -1.28
C LEU A 8 -5.75 0.83 -2.07
N MET A 9 -4.98 1.66 -1.39
CA MET A 9 -4.08 2.60 -2.06
C MET A 9 -2.74 1.99 -2.45
N ALA A 10 -2.37 0.85 -1.88
CA ALA A 10 -1.08 0.22 -2.15
C ALA A 10 -0.91 -0.18 -3.62
N GLY A 11 -1.96 -0.72 -4.24
CA GLY A 11 -1.91 -1.10 -5.65
C GLY A 11 -1.62 0.09 -6.56
N PRO A 12 -2.46 1.13 -6.54
CA PRO A 12 -2.21 2.33 -7.33
C PRO A 12 -0.86 2.98 -7.05
N ALA A 13 -0.44 3.05 -5.79
CA ALA A 13 0.85 3.62 -5.45
C ALA A 13 2.01 2.78 -6.01
N ALA A 14 1.94 1.47 -5.87
CA ALA A 14 2.97 0.57 -6.39
C ALA A 14 3.08 0.66 -7.91
N GLU A 15 1.95 0.74 -8.59
CA GLU A 15 1.94 0.89 -10.06
C GLU A 15 2.67 2.15 -10.49
N GLN A 16 2.39 3.27 -9.83
CA GLN A 16 3.03 4.53 -10.17
C GLN A 16 4.54 4.51 -9.86
N ILE A 17 4.93 3.92 -8.73
CA ILE A 17 6.34 3.76 -8.39
C ILE A 17 7.05 2.91 -9.44
N PHE A 18 6.44 1.81 -9.83
CA PHE A 18 7.02 0.88 -10.81
C PHE A 18 7.22 1.55 -12.16
N THR A 19 6.28 2.39 -12.59
CA THR A 19 6.39 3.09 -13.87
C THR A 19 7.25 4.34 -13.82
N GLY A 20 7.76 4.70 -12.64
CA GLY A 20 8.62 5.88 -12.47
C GLY A 20 7.84 7.19 -12.41
N GLU A 21 6.54 7.13 -12.28
CA GLU A 21 5.71 8.32 -12.16
C GLU A 21 5.73 8.89 -10.75
N ALA A 22 5.48 10.18 -10.62
CA ALA A 22 5.24 10.77 -9.32
C ALA A 22 3.94 10.20 -8.74
N VAL A 23 4.00 9.70 -7.51
CA VAL A 23 2.84 9.07 -6.90
C VAL A 23 1.78 10.12 -6.56
N ARG A 24 0.59 9.92 -7.09
CA ARG A 24 -0.58 10.75 -6.79
C ARG A 24 -1.75 9.84 -6.42
N LEU A 25 -2.22 9.99 -5.21
CA LEU A 25 -3.37 9.24 -4.70
C LEU A 25 -4.55 10.21 -4.55
N CYS A 26 -5.16 10.53 -5.68
CA CYS A 26 -6.26 11.48 -5.74
C CYS A 26 -7.59 10.74 -5.91
N PRO A 27 -8.56 10.95 -5.02
CA PRO A 27 -9.86 10.27 -5.12
C PRO A 27 -10.60 10.57 -6.42
N ALA A 28 -10.38 11.73 -7.00
CA ALA A 28 -11.00 12.12 -8.27
C ALA A 28 -10.21 11.61 -9.48
N GLY A 29 -9.11 10.90 -9.27
CA GLY A 29 -8.27 10.37 -10.33
C GLY A 29 -8.83 9.08 -10.94
N GLU A 30 -7.96 8.39 -11.66
CA GLU A 30 -8.36 7.21 -12.44
C GLU A 30 -8.50 5.93 -11.61
N PHE A 31 -7.98 5.90 -10.38
CA PHE A 31 -7.98 4.69 -9.56
C PHE A 31 -9.20 4.65 -8.65
N ASP A 32 -10.10 3.72 -8.91
CA ASP A 32 -11.30 3.52 -8.08
C ASP A 32 -10.95 3.17 -6.63
N GLU A 33 -9.86 2.45 -6.44
CA GLU A 33 -9.41 2.04 -5.10
C GLU A 33 -9.10 3.24 -4.21
N VAL A 34 -8.57 4.32 -4.80
CA VAL A 34 -8.30 5.54 -4.03
C VAL A 34 -9.59 6.20 -3.59
N ARG A 35 -10.60 6.22 -4.46
CA ARG A 35 -11.91 6.74 -4.12
C ARG A 35 -12.58 5.90 -3.01
N GLN A 36 -12.45 4.58 -3.09
CA GLN A 36 -12.95 3.69 -2.05
C GLN A 36 -12.27 3.96 -0.71
N ALA A 37 -10.96 4.22 -0.74
CA ALA A 37 -10.22 4.57 0.47
C ALA A 37 -10.73 5.90 1.07
N GLU A 38 -11.02 6.88 0.24
CA GLU A 38 -11.61 8.12 0.73
C GLU A 38 -12.96 7.87 1.39
N ASP A 39 -13.81 7.06 0.77
CA ASP A 39 -15.12 6.74 1.33
C ASP A 39 -14.97 6.13 2.73
N LEU A 40 -13.98 5.24 2.92
CA LEU A 40 -13.72 4.66 4.22
C LEU A 40 -13.23 5.72 5.23
N SER A 41 -12.52 6.74 4.77
CA SER A 41 -11.98 7.76 5.66
C SER A 41 -13.07 8.53 6.40
N TRP A 42 -14.26 8.63 5.82
CA TRP A 42 -15.39 9.31 6.45
C TRP A 42 -15.93 8.58 7.68
N LEU A 43 -15.55 7.31 7.87
CA LEU A 43 -15.89 6.55 9.06
C LEU A 43 -14.98 6.85 10.24
N LEU A 44 -13.90 7.59 10.02
CA LEU A 44 -12.95 7.95 11.07
C LEU A 44 -13.19 9.38 11.52
N PRO A 45 -12.96 9.67 12.82
CA PRO A 45 -13.20 11.02 13.35
C PRO A 45 -12.18 12.07 12.93
N ALA A 46 -11.02 11.64 12.41
CA ALA A 46 -9.95 12.56 12.04
C ALA A 46 -10.19 13.11 10.63
N ARG A 47 -10.06 14.43 10.47
CA ARG A 47 -10.26 15.07 9.18
C ARG A 47 -9.20 14.71 8.14
N ASP A 48 -7.98 14.45 8.60
CA ASP A 48 -6.83 14.15 7.75
C ASP A 48 -6.58 12.65 7.60
N ALA A 49 -7.57 11.82 7.94
CA ALA A 49 -7.39 10.37 7.90
C ALA A 49 -6.98 9.87 6.51
N PHE A 50 -7.59 10.40 5.46
CA PHE A 50 -7.24 9.99 4.10
C PHE A 50 -5.81 10.41 3.76
N ASP A 51 -5.45 11.68 4.00
CA ASP A 51 -4.13 12.19 3.66
C ASP A 51 -3.04 11.45 4.46
N HIS A 52 -3.31 11.16 5.71
CA HIS A 52 -2.39 10.41 6.55
C HIS A 52 -2.19 8.99 6.03
N ALA A 53 -3.27 8.31 5.68
CA ALA A 53 -3.19 6.95 5.13
C ALA A 53 -2.46 6.93 3.79
N ALA A 54 -2.70 7.92 2.93
CA ALA A 54 -2.01 8.05 1.67
C ALA A 54 -0.49 8.25 1.87
N ALA A 55 -0.12 9.13 2.79
CA ALA A 55 1.29 9.36 3.09
C ALA A 55 1.96 8.10 3.64
N LEU A 56 1.29 7.39 4.55
CA LEU A 56 1.81 6.14 5.10
C LEU A 56 1.99 5.08 4.01
N THR A 57 1.06 4.99 3.08
CA THR A 57 1.13 4.05 1.97
C THR A 57 2.40 4.30 1.14
N VAL A 58 2.62 5.53 0.75
CA VAL A 58 3.79 5.90 -0.07
C VAL A 58 5.08 5.65 0.70
N LEU A 59 5.16 6.11 1.95
CA LEU A 59 6.37 5.94 2.76
C LEU A 59 6.68 4.46 2.99
N THR A 60 5.67 3.65 3.22
CA THR A 60 5.86 2.20 3.43
C THR A 60 6.40 1.54 2.17
N LEU A 61 5.80 1.83 1.01
CA LEU A 61 6.24 1.23 -0.24
C LEU A 61 7.64 1.69 -0.67
N GLN A 62 8.06 2.88 -0.25
CA GLN A 62 9.38 3.40 -0.56
C GLN A 62 10.48 2.81 0.32
N ARG A 63 10.14 2.05 1.34
CA ARG A 63 11.13 1.35 2.14
C ARG A 63 11.79 0.25 1.31
N PRO A 64 13.13 0.18 1.28
CA PRO A 64 13.81 -0.80 0.45
C PRO A 64 13.43 -2.26 0.75
N ASP A 65 13.22 -2.60 2.02
CA ASP A 65 12.84 -3.95 2.41
C ASP A 65 11.44 -4.30 1.94
N VAL A 66 10.51 -3.34 2.03
CA VAL A 66 9.12 -3.53 1.57
C VAL A 66 9.08 -3.62 0.04
N TRP A 67 9.77 -2.72 -0.65
CA TRP A 67 9.78 -2.73 -2.11
C TRP A 67 10.41 -4.00 -2.65
N ALA A 68 11.47 -4.49 -2.04
CA ALA A 68 12.08 -5.77 -2.42
C ALA A 68 11.09 -6.92 -2.30
N ALA A 69 10.26 -6.91 -1.25
CA ALA A 69 9.22 -7.92 -1.08
C ALA A 69 8.15 -7.80 -2.17
N VAL A 70 7.74 -6.58 -2.52
CA VAL A 70 6.78 -6.35 -3.61
C VAL A 70 7.33 -6.90 -4.92
N GLU A 71 8.59 -6.64 -5.22
CA GLU A 71 9.23 -7.15 -6.43
C GLU A 71 9.28 -8.68 -6.46
N ARG A 72 9.56 -9.31 -5.33
CA ARG A 72 9.57 -10.77 -5.24
C ARG A 72 8.18 -11.37 -5.51
N VAL A 73 7.15 -10.76 -4.93
CA VAL A 73 5.77 -11.21 -5.15
C VAL A 73 5.37 -11.02 -6.61
N ALA A 74 5.70 -9.88 -7.20
CA ALA A 74 5.40 -9.61 -8.60
C ALA A 74 6.10 -10.59 -9.52
N HIS A 75 7.38 -10.88 -9.25
CA HIS A 75 8.16 -11.83 -10.04
C HIS A 75 7.56 -13.24 -9.94
N GLU A 76 7.15 -13.65 -8.76
CA GLU A 76 6.53 -14.97 -8.58
C GLU A 76 5.18 -15.07 -9.31
N LEU A 77 4.39 -14.01 -9.30
CA LEU A 77 3.15 -13.95 -10.07
C LEU A 77 3.41 -14.07 -11.57
N GLU A 78 4.42 -13.38 -12.07
CA GLU A 78 4.82 -13.47 -13.47
C GLU A 78 5.25 -14.88 -13.85
N ARG A 79 6.04 -15.50 -13.00
CA ARG A 79 6.59 -16.84 -13.25
C ARG A 79 5.53 -17.92 -13.18
N ALA A 80 4.67 -17.88 -12.17
CA ALA A 80 3.71 -18.94 -11.87
C ALA A 80 2.30 -18.65 -12.35
N GLY A 81 2.00 -17.44 -12.74
CA GLY A 81 0.65 -17.00 -13.13
C GLY A 81 -0.29 -16.77 -11.96
N THR A 82 0.04 -17.30 -10.78
CA THR A 82 -0.77 -17.10 -9.59
C THR A 82 0.07 -17.41 -8.34
N LEU A 83 -0.30 -16.83 -7.23
CA LEU A 83 0.29 -17.17 -5.93
C LEU A 83 -0.56 -18.23 -5.27
N THR A 84 -0.04 -19.44 -5.19
CA THR A 84 -0.74 -20.56 -4.54
C THR A 84 -0.19 -20.86 -3.16
N GLN A 85 1.14 -20.77 -3.00
CA GLN A 85 1.82 -21.06 -1.74
C GLN A 85 3.10 -20.22 -1.67
N GLY A 86 3.69 -20.19 -0.48
CA GLY A 86 5.00 -19.57 -0.32
C GLY A 86 5.01 -18.07 -0.22
N LEU A 87 3.83 -17.43 -0.14
CA LEU A 87 3.77 -15.98 -0.01
C LEU A 87 4.57 -15.51 1.20
N ARG A 88 4.49 -16.24 2.31
CA ARG A 88 5.25 -15.88 3.52
C ARG A 88 6.76 -15.95 3.31
N GLY A 89 7.21 -16.87 2.47
CA GLY A 89 8.63 -16.98 2.13
C GLY A 89 9.13 -15.84 1.25
N LEU A 90 8.22 -15.14 0.57
CA LEU A 90 8.55 -14.01 -0.27
C LEU A 90 8.57 -12.68 0.49
N LEU A 91 7.95 -12.64 1.66
CA LEU A 91 7.88 -11.45 2.48
C LEU A 91 9.09 -11.35 3.40
N PRO A 92 9.46 -10.15 3.86
CA PRO A 92 10.51 -10.00 4.86
C PRO A 92 10.21 -10.84 6.10
N ALA A 93 11.26 -11.33 6.77
CA ALA A 93 11.11 -12.12 8.00
C ALA A 93 10.35 -11.34 9.07
N ALA A 94 10.53 -10.02 9.10
CA ALA A 94 9.78 -9.15 9.99
C ALA A 94 9.33 -7.94 9.19
N LEU A 95 8.02 -7.74 9.11
CA LEU A 95 7.47 -6.52 8.58
C LEU A 95 7.55 -5.43 9.65
N PRO A 96 7.75 -4.18 9.24
CA PRO A 96 7.72 -3.09 10.23
C PRO A 96 6.36 -3.05 10.91
N ASP A 97 6.37 -2.64 12.19
CA ASP A 97 5.12 -2.43 12.91
C ASP A 97 4.24 -1.45 12.16
N TRP A 98 3.00 -1.75 12.12
CA TRP A 98 2.01 -0.94 11.47
C TRP A 98 1.04 -0.36 12.49
N PRO A 99 0.79 0.97 12.52
CA PRO A 99 1.41 1.99 11.65
C PRO A 99 2.87 2.26 12.01
N PRO A 100 3.68 2.76 11.03
CA PRO A 100 5.08 3.05 11.27
C PRO A 100 5.30 4.03 12.41
N GLY A 101 6.45 3.90 13.07
CA GLY A 101 6.81 4.79 14.16
C GLY A 101 6.15 4.43 15.47
N GLY A 102 5.53 3.26 15.57
CA GLY A 102 4.84 2.87 16.78
C GLY A 102 3.74 3.82 17.16
N ALA A 103 3.30 4.65 16.24
CA ALA A 103 2.21 5.55 16.50
C ALA A 103 0.98 4.70 16.70
N ALA A 104 0.65 4.47 17.93
CA ALA A 104 -0.58 3.85 18.34
C ALA A 104 -1.70 4.81 18.03
N ALA A 105 -1.93 5.18 17.01
CA ALA A 105 -2.93 6.21 16.79
C ALA A 105 -4.28 5.68 16.55
#